data_92020e6218aaf6999dd28271b2e2bea0
#
_entry.id   92020e6218aaf6999dd28271b2e2bea0
#
_cell.length_a   1.000
_cell.length_b   1.000
_cell.length_c   1.000
_cell.angle_alpha   90.00
_cell.angle_beta   90.00
_cell.angle_gamma   90.00
#
_symmetry.space_group_name_H-M   'P 1'
#
loop_
_entity.id
_entity.type
_entity.pdbx_description
1 polymer ?
#
loop_
_entity_poly.entity_id
_entity_poly.type
_entity_poly.pdbx_seq_one_letter_code
_entity_poly.pdbx_strand_id
1 'polypeptide(L)'
;MAIPELAGEEGMLFARPGFNLIATANTRDRGVNEMSAALKRRLNFESVFPIPDFETEFQLVKRESGKLLKESGVPQGVPEDMLEVLVTTFRELRTGQTREGVALSPFSTVLSTAEAVSVAHSAGVRSWFLRGEAVNAEDIVHGLDGAATKDDPEDRKRLRAYLEQTVKKRREASWTAFYEARHHLS
;
A
#
# COMPACT_ATOMS: atom_id res chain seq x y z
N MET A 1 -25.17 -19.02 15.93
CA MET A 1 -24.80 -19.30 14.52
C MET A 1 -25.15 -20.75 14.26
N ALA A 2 -25.86 -21.05 13.18
CA ALA A 2 -26.15 -22.43 12.78
C ALA A 2 -25.05 -22.92 11.83
N ILE A 3 -24.63 -24.17 12.00
CA ILE A 3 -23.70 -24.87 11.11
C ILE A 3 -24.56 -25.85 10.29
N PRO A 4 -24.82 -25.55 8.99
CA PRO A 4 -25.77 -26.33 8.19
C PRO A 4 -25.42 -27.82 8.04
N GLU A 5 -24.15 -28.16 8.18
CA GLU A 5 -23.62 -29.53 8.02
C GLU A 5 -23.85 -30.39 9.27
N LEU A 6 -24.26 -29.79 10.41
CA LEU A 6 -24.52 -30.48 11.64
C LEU A 6 -26.00 -30.43 11.99
N ALA A 7 -26.58 -31.58 12.36
CA ALA A 7 -27.99 -31.68 12.70
C ALA A 7 -28.22 -31.51 14.22
N GLY A 8 -29.40 -30.96 14.61
CA GLY A 8 -29.81 -30.83 15.99
C GLY A 8 -29.05 -29.75 16.79
N GLU A 9 -28.93 -29.97 18.11
CA GLU A 9 -28.27 -29.01 19.01
C GLU A 9 -26.77 -28.84 18.74
N GLU A 10 -26.12 -29.85 18.20
CA GLU A 10 -24.70 -29.79 17.80
C GLU A 10 -24.43 -28.80 16.65
N GLY A 11 -25.44 -28.48 15.84
CA GLY A 11 -25.39 -27.48 14.79
C GLY A 11 -25.52 -26.03 15.28
N MET A 12 -25.68 -25.80 16.59
CA MET A 12 -25.87 -24.45 17.14
C MET A 12 -24.68 -24.00 17.98
N LEU A 13 -24.01 -22.96 17.53
CA LEU A 13 -22.97 -22.29 18.30
C LEU A 13 -23.51 -21.06 19.02
N PHE A 14 -23.40 -21.02 20.32
CA PHE A 14 -23.71 -19.89 21.17
C PHE A 14 -22.44 -19.09 21.51
N ALA A 15 -22.52 -17.79 21.45
CA ALA A 15 -21.45 -16.92 21.88
C ALA A 15 -21.30 -16.97 23.42
N ARG A 16 -20.07 -16.99 23.90
CA ARG A 16 -19.79 -16.86 25.36
C ARG A 16 -20.05 -15.40 25.78
N PRO A 17 -20.37 -15.15 27.07
CA PRO A 17 -20.43 -13.80 27.62
C PRO A 17 -19.14 -13.03 27.30
N GLY A 18 -19.26 -11.79 26.80
CA GLY A 18 -18.13 -10.95 26.41
C GLY A 18 -17.59 -11.19 24.99
N PHE A 19 -18.18 -12.10 24.21
CA PHE A 19 -17.82 -12.27 22.81
C PHE A 19 -18.12 -11.01 22.00
N ASN A 20 -17.12 -10.52 21.27
CA ASN A 20 -17.25 -9.41 20.33
C ASN A 20 -16.71 -9.83 18.97
N LEU A 21 -17.28 -9.25 17.91
CA LEU A 21 -16.82 -9.42 16.55
C LEU A 21 -16.32 -8.07 16.02
N ILE A 22 -15.07 -8.05 15.56
CA ILE A 22 -14.51 -6.93 14.81
C ILE A 22 -14.23 -7.44 13.41
N ALA A 23 -14.73 -6.74 12.40
CA ALA A 23 -14.49 -7.05 11.00
C ALA A 23 -14.00 -5.80 10.27
N THR A 24 -13.14 -6.00 9.28
CA THR A 24 -12.70 -4.94 8.37
C THR A 24 -13.27 -5.20 6.99
N ALA A 25 -13.67 -4.15 6.29
CA ALA A 25 -14.13 -4.21 4.92
C ALA A 25 -13.60 -3.01 4.13
N ASN A 26 -13.15 -3.24 2.90
CA ASN A 26 -12.85 -2.16 1.98
C ASN A 26 -14.11 -1.85 1.16
N THR A 27 -14.75 -0.74 1.46
CA THR A 27 -16.00 -0.34 0.79
C THR A 27 -15.80 0.21 -0.63
N ARG A 28 -14.55 0.41 -1.06
CA ARG A 28 -14.19 0.95 -2.38
C ARG A 28 -13.77 -0.12 -3.39
N ASP A 29 -13.57 -1.36 -2.97
CA ASP A 29 -13.18 -2.44 -3.88
C ASP A 29 -14.36 -2.84 -4.77
N ARG A 30 -14.12 -2.87 -6.08
CA ARG A 30 -15.08 -3.36 -7.05
C ARG A 30 -15.23 -4.88 -6.90
N GLY A 31 -16.47 -5.36 -6.84
CA GLY A 31 -16.75 -6.80 -6.72
C GLY A 31 -17.01 -7.29 -5.29
N VAL A 32 -16.95 -6.44 -4.29
CA VAL A 32 -17.39 -6.78 -2.94
C VAL A 32 -18.93 -6.81 -2.93
N ASN A 33 -19.50 -7.95 -2.56
CA ASN A 33 -20.94 -8.04 -2.33
C ASN A 33 -21.35 -7.05 -1.24
N GLU A 34 -22.37 -6.24 -1.51
CA GLU A 34 -22.91 -5.34 -0.51
C GLU A 34 -23.34 -6.11 0.73
N MET A 35 -22.92 -5.65 1.89
CA MET A 35 -23.35 -6.20 3.16
C MET A 35 -24.87 -6.09 3.29
N SER A 36 -25.55 -7.18 3.64
CA SER A 36 -27.00 -7.18 3.80
C SER A 36 -27.46 -6.13 4.82
N ALA A 37 -28.65 -5.55 4.60
CA ALA A 37 -29.22 -4.57 5.52
C ALA A 37 -29.42 -5.17 6.94
N ALA A 38 -29.69 -6.47 7.03
CA ALA A 38 -29.84 -7.16 8.30
C ALA A 38 -28.51 -7.22 9.09
N LEU A 39 -27.39 -7.40 8.39
CA LEU A 39 -26.07 -7.40 9.00
C LEU A 39 -25.63 -5.98 9.38
N LYS A 40 -25.87 -5.01 8.49
CA LYS A 40 -25.59 -3.58 8.76
C LYS A 40 -26.26 -3.09 10.05
N ARG A 41 -27.49 -3.53 10.34
CA ARG A 41 -28.23 -3.13 11.56
C ARG A 41 -27.67 -3.73 12.87
N ARG A 42 -26.82 -4.73 12.78
CA ARG A 42 -26.26 -5.45 13.95
C ARG A 42 -24.82 -5.04 14.27
N LEU A 43 -24.20 -4.23 13.43
CA LEU A 43 -22.82 -3.78 13.56
C LEU A 43 -22.77 -2.25 13.71
N ASN A 44 -21.83 -1.79 14.50
CA ASN A 44 -21.43 -0.39 14.51
C ASN A 44 -20.32 -0.22 13.47
N PHE A 45 -20.36 0.89 12.73
CA PHE A 45 -19.39 1.17 11.68
C PHE A 45 -18.51 2.33 12.09
N GLU A 46 -17.22 2.16 11.89
CA GLU A 46 -16.23 3.21 11.98
C GLU A 46 -15.46 3.28 10.66
N SER A 47 -15.29 4.47 10.12
CA SER A 47 -14.52 4.68 8.90
C SER A 47 -13.09 5.07 9.25
N VAL A 48 -12.14 4.26 8.79
CA VAL A 48 -10.72 4.55 8.95
C VAL A 48 -10.22 5.19 7.65
N PHE A 49 -9.77 6.44 7.76
CA PHE A 49 -9.22 7.19 6.65
C PHE A 49 -7.69 7.02 6.57
N PRO A 50 -7.09 7.20 5.36
CA PRO A 50 -5.64 7.28 5.22
C PRO A 50 -5.05 8.37 6.12
N ILE A 51 -3.81 8.17 6.56
CA ILE A 51 -3.09 9.13 7.41
C ILE A 51 -2.95 10.47 6.66
N PRO A 52 -3.50 11.58 7.19
CA PRO A 52 -3.50 12.86 6.48
C PRO A 52 -2.14 13.56 6.52
N ASP A 53 -1.38 13.39 7.59
CA ASP A 53 -0.08 14.02 7.77
C ASP A 53 1.04 13.20 7.11
N PHE A 54 1.87 13.89 6.30
CA PHE A 54 2.99 13.25 5.59
C PHE A 54 4.02 12.68 6.56
N GLU A 55 4.44 13.47 7.53
CA GLU A 55 5.52 13.08 8.45
C GLU A 55 5.11 11.85 9.27
N THR A 56 3.87 11.83 9.75
CA THR A 56 3.31 10.68 10.48
C THR A 56 3.31 9.41 9.61
N GLU A 57 2.91 9.53 8.34
CA GLU A 57 2.92 8.37 7.42
C GLU A 57 4.35 7.93 7.08
N PHE A 58 5.24 8.88 6.83
CA PHE A 58 6.66 8.62 6.56
C PHE A 58 7.32 7.86 7.72
N GLN A 59 7.18 8.36 8.95
CA GLN A 59 7.74 7.72 10.14
C GLN A 59 7.13 6.33 10.38
N LEU A 60 5.85 6.15 10.11
CA LEU A 60 5.21 4.84 10.20
C LEU A 60 5.81 3.85 9.19
N VAL A 61 5.91 4.24 7.91
CA VAL A 61 6.49 3.37 6.87
C VAL A 61 7.93 3.04 7.19
N LYS A 62 8.73 4.03 7.60
CA LYS A 62 10.14 3.84 8.01
C LYS A 62 10.27 2.83 9.16
N ARG A 63 9.47 3.01 10.21
CA ARG A 63 9.50 2.15 11.39
C ARG A 63 9.10 0.71 11.07
N GLU A 64 7.95 0.53 10.41
CA GLU A 64 7.41 -0.81 10.15
C GLU A 64 8.22 -1.56 9.10
N SER A 65 8.66 -0.91 8.01
CA SER A 65 9.56 -1.55 7.05
C SER A 65 10.90 -1.89 7.66
N GLY A 66 11.47 -1.01 8.47
CA GLY A 66 12.73 -1.27 9.19
C GLY A 66 12.64 -2.46 10.15
N LYS A 67 11.51 -2.64 10.84
CA LYS A 67 11.24 -3.81 11.68
C LYS A 67 11.22 -5.10 10.83
N LEU A 68 10.46 -5.11 9.73
CA LEU A 68 10.37 -6.25 8.82
C LEU A 68 11.73 -6.59 8.19
N LEU A 69 12.51 -5.58 7.79
CA LEU A 69 13.86 -5.79 7.25
C LEU A 69 14.78 -6.46 8.28
N LYS A 70 14.76 -6.00 9.52
CA LYS A 70 15.51 -6.61 10.61
C LYS A 70 15.10 -8.07 10.84
N GLU A 71 13.82 -8.36 10.85
CA GLU A 71 13.27 -9.73 10.98
C GLU A 71 13.69 -10.62 9.80
N SER A 72 13.86 -10.03 8.61
CA SER A 72 14.35 -10.72 7.40
C SER A 72 15.87 -10.83 7.31
N GLY A 73 16.62 -10.40 8.33
CA GLY A 73 18.08 -10.46 8.34
C GLY A 73 18.77 -9.40 7.49
N VAL A 74 18.06 -8.34 7.10
CA VAL A 74 18.63 -7.18 6.39
C VAL A 74 19.13 -6.17 7.43
N PRO A 75 20.44 -5.84 7.46
CA PRO A 75 21.03 -5.03 8.53
C PRO A 75 20.73 -3.53 8.43
N GLN A 76 20.29 -3.07 7.27
CA GLN A 76 20.07 -1.65 7.00
C GLN A 76 18.64 -1.39 6.55
N GLY A 77 18.11 -0.21 6.92
CA GLY A 77 16.82 0.27 6.45
C GLY A 77 16.87 0.83 5.03
N VAL A 78 15.72 1.21 4.51
CA VAL A 78 15.63 1.97 3.25
C VAL A 78 16.19 3.38 3.49
N PRO A 79 17.06 3.92 2.61
CA PRO A 79 17.54 5.31 2.68
C PRO A 79 16.35 6.29 2.73
N GLU A 80 16.49 7.37 3.51
CA GLU A 80 15.39 8.31 3.75
C GLU A 80 14.91 8.99 2.48
N ASP A 81 15.80 9.33 1.57
CA ASP A 81 15.48 9.93 0.27
C ASP A 81 14.69 8.97 -0.63
N MET A 82 15.02 7.69 -0.64
CA MET A 82 14.25 6.66 -1.35
C MET A 82 12.88 6.42 -0.69
N LEU A 83 12.84 6.46 0.63
CA LEU A 83 11.60 6.32 1.37
C LEU A 83 10.67 7.53 1.15
N GLU A 84 11.23 8.75 1.07
CA GLU A 84 10.47 9.97 0.72
C GLU A 84 9.87 9.86 -0.68
N VAL A 85 10.65 9.40 -1.67
CA VAL A 85 10.16 9.16 -3.04
C VAL A 85 8.99 8.17 -3.01
N LEU A 86 9.15 7.05 -2.30
CA LEU A 86 8.10 6.02 -2.19
C LEU A 86 6.84 6.56 -1.55
N VAL A 87 6.92 7.14 -0.35
CA VAL A 87 5.76 7.62 0.41
C VAL A 87 5.06 8.75 -0.34
N THR A 88 5.81 9.69 -0.91
CA THR A 88 5.24 10.78 -1.72
C THR A 88 4.49 10.22 -2.93
N THR A 89 5.08 9.28 -3.66
CA THR A 89 4.44 8.64 -4.82
C THR A 89 3.13 7.98 -4.44
N PHE A 90 3.12 7.19 -3.35
CA PHE A 90 1.89 6.56 -2.85
C PHE A 90 0.80 7.56 -2.48
N ARG A 91 1.18 8.65 -1.81
CA ARG A 91 0.23 9.70 -1.42
C ARG A 91 -0.37 10.41 -2.62
N GLU A 92 0.46 10.84 -3.55
CA GLU A 92 0.03 11.59 -4.75
C GLU A 92 -0.89 10.74 -5.62
N LEU A 93 -0.54 9.48 -5.88
CA LEU A 93 -1.37 8.57 -6.65
C LEU A 93 -2.67 8.20 -5.94
N ARG A 94 -2.66 8.10 -4.60
CA ARG A 94 -3.84 7.83 -3.77
C ARG A 94 -4.80 9.02 -3.72
N THR A 95 -4.26 10.22 -3.58
CA THR A 95 -5.07 11.45 -3.48
C THR A 95 -5.51 11.97 -4.84
N GLY A 96 -4.88 11.53 -5.94
CA GLY A 96 -5.12 12.07 -7.27
C GLY A 96 -4.59 13.50 -7.44
N GLN A 97 -3.61 13.91 -6.63
CA GLN A 97 -3.04 15.25 -6.65
C GLN A 97 -1.57 15.22 -6.21
N THR A 98 -0.72 15.98 -6.92
CA THR A 98 0.68 16.15 -6.51
C THR A 98 0.79 17.07 -5.29
N ARG A 99 1.94 17.04 -4.61
CA ARG A 99 2.25 17.97 -3.51
C ARG A 99 2.21 19.45 -3.94
N GLU A 100 2.39 19.70 -5.24
CA GLU A 100 2.31 21.02 -5.85
C GLU A 100 0.87 21.41 -6.25
N GLY A 101 -0.12 20.55 -6.01
CA GLY A 101 -1.53 20.82 -6.30
C GLY A 101 -1.98 20.47 -7.73
N VAL A 102 -1.15 19.79 -8.52
CA VAL A 102 -1.51 19.37 -9.89
C VAL A 102 -2.37 18.10 -9.82
N ALA A 103 -3.52 18.11 -10.49
CA ALA A 103 -4.41 16.95 -10.56
C ALA A 103 -3.76 15.78 -11.33
N LEU A 104 -3.93 14.58 -10.82
CA LEU A 104 -3.49 13.32 -11.41
C LEU A 104 -4.69 12.43 -11.73
N SER A 105 -4.54 11.58 -12.75
CA SER A 105 -5.53 10.53 -13.00
C SER A 105 -5.52 9.53 -11.83
N PRO A 106 -6.66 9.29 -11.17
CA PRO A 106 -6.71 8.39 -10.03
C PRO A 106 -6.47 6.95 -10.46
N PHE A 107 -5.83 6.18 -9.59
CA PHE A 107 -5.68 4.74 -9.75
C PHE A 107 -7.01 4.02 -9.55
N SER A 108 -7.13 2.83 -10.13
CA SER A 108 -8.32 1.98 -9.99
C SER A 108 -8.45 1.42 -8.57
N THR A 109 -7.32 1.23 -7.89
CA THR A 109 -7.22 0.74 -6.52
C THR A 109 -6.69 1.82 -5.58
N VAL A 110 -7.09 1.76 -4.32
CA VAL A 110 -6.56 2.67 -3.30
C VAL A 110 -5.21 2.16 -2.82
N LEU A 111 -4.17 2.95 -3.03
CA LEU A 111 -2.83 2.66 -2.52
C LEU A 111 -2.78 2.92 -1.02
N SER A 112 -2.57 1.86 -0.23
CA SER A 112 -2.56 1.92 1.23
C SER A 112 -1.15 2.15 1.79
N THR A 113 -1.08 2.67 3.03
CA THR A 113 0.20 2.77 3.77
C THR A 113 0.83 1.40 4.01
N ALA A 114 0.01 0.35 4.19
CA ALA A 114 0.51 -1.02 4.35
C ALA A 114 1.24 -1.53 3.09
N GLU A 115 0.74 -1.17 1.90
CA GLU A 115 1.42 -1.50 0.64
C GLU A 115 2.73 -0.72 0.50
N ALA A 116 2.80 0.54 0.93
CA ALA A 116 4.06 1.29 0.97
C ALA A 116 5.10 0.61 1.90
N VAL A 117 4.67 0.10 3.06
CA VAL A 117 5.53 -0.71 3.95
C VAL A 117 6.01 -1.98 3.24
N SER A 118 5.13 -2.67 2.53
CA SER A 118 5.46 -3.89 1.79
C SER A 118 6.45 -3.64 0.66
N VAL A 119 6.28 -2.55 -0.09
CA VAL A 119 7.24 -2.14 -1.15
C VAL A 119 8.59 -1.80 -0.55
N ALA A 120 8.64 -1.00 0.53
CA ALA A 120 9.89 -0.65 1.21
C ALA A 120 10.62 -1.90 1.72
N HIS A 121 9.89 -2.86 2.33
CA HIS A 121 10.44 -4.12 2.79
C HIS A 121 10.98 -4.96 1.61
N SER A 122 10.18 -5.17 0.57
CA SER A 122 10.59 -5.97 -0.60
C SER A 122 11.79 -5.37 -1.32
N ALA A 123 11.84 -4.03 -1.45
CA ALA A 123 12.98 -3.32 -2.02
C ALA A 123 14.26 -3.57 -1.19
N GLY A 124 14.17 -3.50 0.13
CA GLY A 124 15.31 -3.77 1.03
C GLY A 124 15.77 -5.22 0.97
N VAL A 125 14.87 -6.19 0.98
CA VAL A 125 15.20 -7.61 0.82
C VAL A 125 15.85 -7.85 -0.53
N ARG A 126 15.26 -7.34 -1.62
CA ARG A 126 15.80 -7.47 -2.98
C ARG A 126 17.23 -6.91 -3.07
N SER A 127 17.43 -5.66 -2.64
CA SER A 127 18.73 -5.00 -2.75
C SER A 127 19.81 -5.74 -1.97
N TRP A 128 19.51 -6.14 -0.74
CA TRP A 128 20.46 -6.82 0.13
C TRP A 128 20.86 -8.21 -0.39
N PHE A 129 19.90 -9.08 -0.69
CA PHE A 129 20.20 -10.45 -1.07
C PHE A 129 20.67 -10.61 -2.52
N LEU A 130 20.34 -9.67 -3.42
CA LEU A 130 20.81 -9.75 -4.80
C LEU A 130 22.11 -8.97 -5.06
N ARG A 131 22.33 -7.84 -4.35
CA ARG A 131 23.47 -6.97 -4.62
C ARG A 131 24.36 -6.70 -3.39
N GLY A 132 23.87 -6.93 -2.19
CA GLY A 132 24.59 -6.57 -0.95
C GLY A 132 24.66 -5.05 -0.70
N GLU A 133 23.78 -4.27 -1.32
CA GLU A 133 23.79 -2.81 -1.33
C GLU A 133 22.55 -2.21 -0.67
N ALA A 134 22.59 -0.89 -0.46
CA ALA A 134 21.40 -0.14 -0.04
C ALA A 134 20.35 -0.09 -1.15
N VAL A 135 19.07 0.11 -0.77
CA VAL A 135 17.96 0.31 -1.69
C VAL A 135 18.24 1.52 -2.59
N ASN A 136 18.01 1.36 -3.86
CA ASN A 136 18.08 2.41 -4.87
C ASN A 136 16.73 2.60 -5.59
N ALA A 137 16.70 3.52 -6.54
CA ALA A 137 15.51 3.88 -7.28
C ALA A 137 14.92 2.72 -8.11
N GLU A 138 15.78 1.84 -8.63
CA GLU A 138 15.36 0.66 -9.39
C GLU A 138 14.53 -0.31 -8.52
N ASP A 139 14.97 -0.53 -7.27
CA ASP A 139 14.24 -1.39 -6.34
C ASP A 139 12.85 -0.84 -6.01
N ILE A 140 12.74 0.49 -5.89
CA ILE A 140 11.45 1.16 -5.66
C ILE A 140 10.53 1.00 -6.88
N VAL A 141 11.05 1.19 -8.10
CA VAL A 141 10.27 1.02 -9.34
C VAL A 141 9.75 -0.41 -9.47
N HIS A 142 10.60 -1.41 -9.26
CA HIS A 142 10.17 -2.81 -9.27
C HIS A 142 9.06 -3.11 -8.23
N GLY A 143 9.21 -2.58 -7.02
CA GLY A 143 8.21 -2.74 -5.98
C GLY A 143 6.88 -2.07 -6.33
N LEU A 144 6.93 -0.90 -6.97
CA LEU A 144 5.74 -0.17 -7.42
C LEU A 144 4.99 -0.90 -8.54
N ASP A 145 5.70 -1.48 -9.50
CA ASP A 145 5.05 -2.23 -10.60
C ASP A 145 4.19 -3.37 -10.04
N GLY A 146 4.70 -4.14 -9.09
CA GLY A 146 3.94 -5.22 -8.46
C GLY A 146 2.83 -4.76 -7.51
N ALA A 147 3.06 -3.73 -6.71
CA ALA A 147 2.14 -3.30 -5.65
C ALA A 147 1.08 -2.32 -6.13
N ALA A 148 1.47 -1.34 -6.97
CA ALA A 148 0.57 -0.27 -7.39
C ALA A 148 -0.27 -0.64 -8.61
N THR A 149 0.30 -1.34 -9.58
CA THR A 149 -0.42 -1.67 -10.82
C THR A 149 -1.20 -2.99 -10.74
N LYS A 150 -0.77 -3.95 -9.92
CA LYS A 150 -1.44 -5.25 -9.69
C LYS A 150 -1.94 -5.90 -11.00
N ASP A 151 -1.12 -5.85 -12.04
CA ASP A 151 -1.43 -6.32 -13.40
C ASP A 151 -2.56 -5.55 -14.12
N ASP A 152 -3.00 -4.39 -13.62
CA ASP A 152 -3.94 -3.52 -14.33
C ASP A 152 -3.17 -2.67 -15.38
N PRO A 153 -3.41 -2.88 -16.69
CA PRO A 153 -2.72 -2.12 -17.74
C PRO A 153 -3.02 -0.62 -17.71
N GLU A 154 -4.19 -0.21 -17.21
CA GLU A 154 -4.56 1.19 -17.11
C GLU A 154 -3.83 1.88 -15.95
N ASP A 155 -3.68 1.22 -14.82
CA ASP A 155 -2.90 1.75 -13.71
C ASP A 155 -1.41 1.81 -14.04
N ARG A 156 -0.90 0.86 -14.84
CA ARG A 156 0.46 0.93 -15.39
C ARG A 156 0.66 2.14 -16.32
N LYS A 157 -0.31 2.43 -17.19
CA LYS A 157 -0.28 3.67 -18.02
C LYS A 157 -0.32 4.93 -17.16
N ARG A 158 -1.11 4.95 -16.09
CA ARG A 158 -1.19 6.08 -15.15
C ARG A 158 0.13 6.28 -14.41
N LEU A 159 0.78 5.20 -13.97
CA LEU A 159 2.10 5.27 -13.35
C LEU A 159 3.15 5.83 -14.32
N ARG A 160 3.16 5.36 -15.57
CA ARG A 160 4.06 5.92 -16.60
C ARG A 160 3.77 7.39 -16.85
N ALA A 161 2.51 7.79 -16.96
CA ALA A 161 2.13 9.18 -17.13
C ALA A 161 2.57 10.05 -15.94
N TYR A 162 2.42 9.56 -14.71
CA TYR A 162 2.91 10.22 -13.51
C TYR A 162 4.43 10.47 -13.57
N LEU A 163 5.21 9.45 -13.94
CA LEU A 163 6.67 9.58 -14.07
C LEU A 163 7.05 10.63 -15.13
N GLU A 164 6.43 10.62 -16.31
CA GLU A 164 6.74 11.53 -17.40
C GLU A 164 6.25 12.97 -17.16
N GLN A 165 5.09 13.16 -16.54
CA GLN A 165 4.47 14.47 -16.40
C GLN A 165 4.82 15.16 -15.07
N THR A 166 5.10 14.40 -14.01
CA THR A 166 5.34 14.92 -12.67
C THR A 166 6.78 14.69 -12.25
N VAL A 167 7.22 13.43 -12.13
CA VAL A 167 8.53 13.07 -11.58
C VAL A 167 9.66 13.66 -12.39
N LYS A 168 9.58 13.64 -13.71
CA LYS A 168 10.55 14.22 -14.64
C LYS A 168 10.89 15.69 -14.37
N LYS A 169 9.97 16.43 -13.77
CA LYS A 169 10.14 17.86 -13.49
C LYS A 169 10.85 18.14 -12.17
N ARG A 170 10.95 17.14 -11.31
CA ARG A 170 11.62 17.24 -10.01
C ARG A 170 13.13 17.18 -10.21
N ARG A 171 13.86 18.02 -9.48
CA ARG A 171 15.29 18.24 -9.70
C ARG A 171 16.18 17.58 -8.64
N GLU A 172 15.62 17.12 -7.56
CA GLU A 172 16.34 16.42 -6.50
C GLU A 172 16.93 15.12 -7.05
N ALA A 173 18.14 14.74 -6.59
CA ALA A 173 18.87 13.59 -7.11
C ALA A 173 18.09 12.27 -7.02
N SER A 174 17.37 12.05 -5.90
CA SER A 174 16.53 10.89 -5.68
C SER A 174 15.36 10.79 -6.69
N TRP A 175 14.71 11.91 -7.00
CA TRP A 175 13.64 11.97 -7.99
C TRP A 175 14.17 11.79 -9.43
N THR A 176 15.36 12.33 -9.73
CA THR A 176 16.02 12.13 -11.02
C THR A 176 16.36 10.65 -11.21
N ALA A 177 16.96 10.01 -10.19
CA ALA A 177 17.27 8.58 -10.23
C ALA A 177 16.00 7.73 -10.38
N PHE A 178 14.92 8.10 -9.68
CA PHE A 178 13.63 7.42 -9.76
C PHE A 178 13.00 7.55 -11.17
N TYR A 179 13.08 8.71 -11.79
CA TYR A 179 12.65 8.89 -13.17
C TYR A 179 13.49 8.06 -14.15
N GLU A 180 14.81 8.05 -13.98
CA GLU A 180 15.71 7.26 -14.84
C GLU A 180 15.44 5.76 -14.73
N ALA A 181 15.11 5.27 -13.56
CA ALA A 181 14.79 3.86 -13.33
C ALA A 181 13.45 3.42 -13.97
N ARG A 182 12.65 4.31 -14.55
CA ARG A 182 11.32 4.01 -15.13
C ARG A 182 11.32 2.93 -16.22
N HIS A 183 12.47 2.68 -16.87
CA HIS A 183 12.60 1.63 -17.89
C HIS A 183 12.47 0.21 -17.31
N HIS A 184 12.53 0.06 -15.98
CA HIS A 184 12.25 -1.18 -15.28
C HIS A 184 10.75 -1.45 -15.05
N LEU A 185 9.87 -0.51 -15.42
CA LEU A 185 8.44 -0.79 -15.46
C LEU A 185 8.13 -1.70 -16.65
N SER A 186 7.66 -2.89 -16.38
CA SER A 186 7.29 -3.91 -17.36
C SER A 186 6.07 -3.55 -18.22
#